data_c2faf5b42e7c705069519f51ab8ff409
#
_entry.id   c2faf5b42e7c705069519f51ab8ff409
#
_cell.length_a   1.000
_cell.length_b   1.000
_cell.length_c   1.000
_cell.angle_alpha   90.00
_cell.angle_beta   90.00
_cell.angle_gamma   90.00
#
_symmetry.space_group_name_H-M   'P 1'
#
loop_
_entity.id
_entity.type
_entity.pdbx_description
1 polymer ?
#
loop_
_entity_poly.entity_id
_entity_poly.type
_entity_poly.pdbx_seq_one_letter_code
_entity_poly.pdbx_strand_id
1 'polypeptide(L)'
;VTQILRPAQCGLAGNDPGGGMQSKLGRSHGCGKAGAVIAVAMAVLLTLLSVAASVAIYPEASGTVRYESGGAVLDASNANQGYVMVRMSSSKKLKVRITGDNQYTYDLDGDGEYDVYPLQDGSRDYTVVVYQQVQGNSYSQVLSRTVRAEMSDENAPFLSPNRYSWYTQDSAVVQLGAEICAGLTSDQEKVQAVYNYITSNMIYDYMAAMMVAAGQQ
;
A
#
# COMPACT_ATOMS: atom_id res chain seq x y z
N VAL A 1 14.92 -26.71 1.90
CA VAL A 1 16.36 -26.95 1.76
C VAL A 1 17.09 -25.67 2.10
N THR A 2 17.58 -25.64 3.34
CA THR A 2 18.26 -24.49 3.96
C THR A 2 19.73 -24.51 3.55
N GLN A 3 20.23 -23.46 2.93
CA GLN A 3 21.68 -23.24 2.83
C GLN A 3 22.09 -22.03 3.68
N ILE A 4 22.86 -22.35 4.71
CA ILE A 4 23.53 -21.42 5.62
C ILE A 4 24.83 -20.97 4.96
N LEU A 5 25.00 -19.67 4.69
CA LEU A 5 26.28 -19.07 4.31
C LEU A 5 27.01 -18.60 5.57
N ARG A 6 28.20 -19.16 5.79
CA ARG A 6 29.14 -18.77 6.87
C ARG A 6 29.99 -17.59 6.42
N PRO A 7 30.32 -16.64 7.31
CA PRO A 7 31.27 -15.57 7.01
C PRO A 7 32.72 -16.07 7.06
N ALA A 8 33.53 -15.57 6.13
CA ALA A 8 34.96 -15.84 6.06
C ALA A 8 35.72 -15.08 7.16
N GLN A 9 36.50 -15.83 7.94
CA GLN A 9 37.49 -15.26 8.89
C GLN A 9 38.74 -14.86 8.11
N CYS A 10 39.22 -13.61 8.35
CA CYS A 10 40.51 -13.19 7.90
C CYS A 10 41.48 -13.32 9.06
N GLY A 11 42.54 -14.10 8.85
CA GLY A 11 43.54 -14.46 9.86
C GLY A 11 44.59 -13.36 10.10
N LEU A 12 45.02 -13.34 11.35
CA LEU A 12 46.14 -12.61 11.89
C LEU A 12 47.49 -13.29 11.57
N ALA A 13 48.49 -12.49 11.19
CA ALA A 13 49.89 -12.74 11.44
C ALA A 13 50.60 -11.36 11.38
N GLY A 14 51.26 -10.83 12.33
CA GLY A 14 52.24 -11.32 13.25
C GLY A 14 53.63 -10.84 12.87
N ASN A 15 54.17 -9.92 13.67
CA ASN A 15 55.56 -9.72 14.10
C ASN A 15 56.26 -8.40 13.75
N ASP A 16 56.53 -7.71 14.85
CA ASP A 16 57.62 -6.72 15.11
C ASP A 16 59.04 -7.31 14.87
N PRO A 17 60.17 -6.58 15.00
CA PRO A 17 60.40 -5.33 15.74
C PRO A 17 61.48 -4.36 15.17
N GLY A 18 61.54 -3.16 15.73
CA GLY A 18 62.83 -2.54 16.03
C GLY A 18 63.16 -1.19 15.38
N GLY A 19 63.43 -0.20 16.19
CA GLY A 19 64.30 0.91 15.84
C GLY A 19 63.73 2.29 16.14
N GLY A 20 64.14 2.85 17.29
CA GLY A 20 63.78 4.16 17.76
C GLY A 20 64.40 5.34 16.99
N MET A 21 63.86 6.51 17.12
CA MET A 21 64.54 7.74 17.51
C MET A 21 63.61 8.94 17.51
N GLN A 22 63.81 9.73 18.51
CA GLN A 22 63.15 10.93 18.97
C GLN A 22 62.90 12.04 17.93
N SER A 23 61.93 12.82 18.32
CA SER A 23 61.82 14.30 18.31
C SER A 23 61.10 14.95 17.13
N LYS A 24 60.01 15.58 17.37
CA LYS A 24 59.78 17.01 17.53
C LYS A 24 58.35 17.38 17.64
N LEU A 25 58.05 18.20 18.66
CA LEU A 25 56.76 18.91 18.78
C LEU A 25 56.41 19.61 17.46
N GLY A 26 55.24 19.30 16.94
CA GLY A 26 54.59 20.02 15.85
C GLY A 26 53.13 20.30 16.24
N ARG A 27 52.87 21.56 16.57
CA ARG A 27 51.59 22.22 16.85
C ARG A 27 50.34 21.45 16.43
N SER A 28 49.51 21.14 17.40
CA SER A 28 48.11 20.86 17.19
C SER A 28 47.42 22.09 16.59
N HIS A 29 47.18 22.09 15.30
CA HIS A 29 46.21 23.01 14.72
C HIS A 29 44.85 22.49 15.14
N GLY A 30 44.17 23.25 15.97
CA GLY A 30 42.83 23.00 16.39
C GLY A 30 41.93 22.81 15.15
N CYS A 31 41.50 21.58 14.94
CA CYS A 31 40.41 21.31 14.04
C CYS A 31 39.16 21.92 14.68
N GLY A 32 38.86 23.12 14.22
CA GLY A 32 37.95 24.02 14.89
C GLY A 32 36.53 23.41 14.96
N LYS A 33 35.87 23.81 16.02
CA LYS A 33 34.43 23.55 16.28
C LYS A 33 33.52 23.78 15.07
N ALA A 34 33.98 24.54 14.06
CA ALA A 34 33.32 24.74 12.78
C ALA A 34 33.17 23.45 11.93
N GLY A 35 34.20 22.59 11.90
CA GLY A 35 34.12 21.32 11.14
C GLY A 35 33.15 20.32 11.75
N ALA A 36 33.04 20.26 13.08
CA ALA A 36 32.10 19.41 13.77
C ALA A 36 30.66 19.90 13.57
N VAL A 37 30.43 21.21 13.56
CA VAL A 37 29.10 21.82 13.31
C VAL A 37 28.66 21.56 11.88
N ILE A 38 29.54 21.66 10.88
CA ILE A 38 29.22 21.37 9.48
C ILE A 38 28.89 19.88 9.27
N ALA A 39 29.65 18.98 9.92
CA ALA A 39 29.38 17.55 9.84
C ALA A 39 28.01 17.15 10.48
N VAL A 40 27.67 17.75 11.62
CA VAL A 40 26.39 17.56 12.28
C VAL A 40 25.27 18.18 11.45
N ALA A 41 25.46 19.37 10.88
CA ALA A 41 24.45 20.00 10.00
C ALA A 41 24.21 19.18 8.70
N MET A 42 25.28 18.62 8.11
CA MET A 42 25.11 17.71 6.97
C MET A 42 24.43 16.38 7.34
N ALA A 43 24.75 15.82 8.50
CA ALA A 43 24.08 14.61 8.97
C ALA A 43 22.58 14.87 9.26
N VAL A 44 22.24 16.00 9.86
CA VAL A 44 20.84 16.41 10.08
C VAL A 44 20.13 16.71 8.76
N LEU A 45 20.80 17.35 7.80
CA LEU A 45 20.24 17.60 6.46
C LEU A 45 20.01 16.28 5.69
N LEU A 46 20.93 15.32 5.80
CA LEU A 46 20.78 13.98 5.22
C LEU A 46 19.65 13.17 5.88
N THR A 47 19.41 13.35 7.19
CA THR A 47 18.28 12.71 7.86
C THR A 47 16.94 13.40 7.55
N LEU A 48 16.95 14.69 7.21
CA LEU A 48 15.76 15.43 6.77
C LEU A 48 15.43 15.20 5.28
N LEU A 49 16.36 14.68 4.48
CA LEU A 49 16.10 14.19 3.12
C LEU A 49 15.60 12.73 3.11
N SER A 50 15.35 12.14 4.27
CA SER A 50 14.66 10.86 4.34
C SER A 50 13.20 11.02 3.92
N VAL A 51 12.99 10.88 2.62
CA VAL A 51 11.88 10.17 2.02
C VAL A 51 10.53 10.56 2.60
N ALA A 52 9.82 11.43 1.90
CA ALA A 52 8.40 11.22 1.77
C ALA A 52 8.19 9.87 1.04
N ALA A 53 8.37 8.76 1.75
CA ALA A 53 7.76 7.52 1.36
C ALA A 53 6.29 7.85 1.25
N SER A 54 5.69 7.69 0.09
CA SER A 54 4.25 7.74 -0.05
C SER A 54 3.72 6.71 0.95
N VAL A 55 3.17 7.21 2.06
CA VAL A 55 2.58 6.35 3.08
C VAL A 55 1.37 5.73 2.40
N ALA A 56 1.43 4.44 2.14
CA ALA A 56 0.28 3.72 1.66
C ALA A 56 -0.86 3.94 2.67
N ILE A 57 -1.98 4.49 2.20
CA ILE A 57 -3.15 4.72 3.04
C ILE A 57 -3.85 3.37 3.18
N TYR A 58 -3.86 2.83 4.40
CA TYR A 58 -4.66 1.64 4.70
C TYR A 58 -6.06 2.07 5.10
N PRO A 59 -7.10 1.55 4.43
CA PRO A 59 -8.47 1.97 4.68
C PRO A 59 -8.92 1.65 6.11
N GLU A 60 -9.52 2.63 6.76
CA GLU A 60 -10.10 2.49 8.09
C GLU A 60 -11.45 3.20 8.15
N ALA A 61 -12.46 2.53 8.74
CA ALA A 61 -13.79 3.10 8.92
C ALA A 61 -13.79 4.02 10.14
N SER A 62 -13.80 5.34 9.92
CA SER A 62 -13.79 6.31 11.03
C SER A 62 -15.18 6.57 11.64
N GLY A 63 -16.26 6.25 10.92
CA GLY A 63 -17.63 6.42 11.37
C GLY A 63 -18.12 7.88 11.44
N THR A 64 -17.34 8.85 10.97
CA THR A 64 -17.68 10.28 11.01
C THR A 64 -18.86 10.60 10.09
N VAL A 65 -18.89 10.00 8.89
CA VAL A 65 -20.00 10.10 7.94
C VAL A 65 -20.52 8.69 7.69
N ARG A 66 -21.57 8.33 8.41
CA ARG A 66 -22.10 6.96 8.42
C ARG A 66 -23.58 6.93 8.12
N TYR A 67 -24.01 5.99 7.31
CA TYR A 67 -25.40 5.75 6.96
C TYR A 67 -25.76 4.28 7.22
N GLU A 68 -26.96 4.05 7.75
CA GLU A 68 -27.46 2.71 8.05
C GLU A 68 -28.86 2.52 7.47
N SER A 69 -29.13 1.35 6.95
CA SER A 69 -30.45 0.92 6.51
C SER A 69 -30.50 -0.59 6.30
N GLY A 70 -31.54 -1.25 6.79
CA GLY A 70 -31.79 -2.68 6.54
C GLY A 70 -30.65 -3.63 6.94
N GLY A 71 -29.82 -3.25 7.93
CA GLY A 71 -28.65 -3.99 8.36
C GLY A 71 -27.37 -3.67 7.58
N ALA A 72 -27.46 -2.93 6.48
CA ALA A 72 -26.29 -2.43 5.78
C ALA A 72 -25.77 -1.13 6.42
N VAL A 73 -24.46 -0.99 6.48
CA VAL A 73 -23.77 0.19 6.97
C VAL A 73 -22.83 0.68 5.87
N LEU A 74 -22.95 1.96 5.50
CA LEU A 74 -22.04 2.67 4.61
C LEU A 74 -21.27 3.69 5.43
N ASP A 75 -19.97 3.59 5.46
CA ASP A 75 -19.03 4.62 5.96
C ASP A 75 -18.46 5.39 4.76
N ALA A 76 -18.80 6.66 4.66
CA ALA A 76 -18.35 7.58 3.61
C ALA A 76 -17.36 8.62 4.15
N SER A 77 -16.82 8.41 5.33
CA SER A 77 -15.91 9.35 6.00
C SER A 77 -14.65 9.65 5.19
N ASN A 78 -14.22 8.67 4.39
CA ASN A 78 -13.00 8.73 3.59
C ASN A 78 -13.26 8.97 2.10
N ALA A 79 -14.45 9.47 1.73
CA ALA A 79 -14.77 9.73 0.33
C ALA A 79 -13.77 10.68 -0.36
N ASN A 80 -13.23 11.67 0.36
CA ASN A 80 -12.20 12.58 -0.15
C ASN A 80 -10.82 11.92 -0.29
N GLN A 81 -10.62 10.73 0.27
CA GLN A 81 -9.45 9.88 0.05
C GLN A 81 -9.67 8.86 -1.07
N GLY A 82 -10.82 8.92 -1.74
CA GLY A 82 -11.14 8.12 -2.91
C GLY A 82 -11.79 6.77 -2.64
N TYR A 83 -12.31 6.51 -1.43
CA TYR A 83 -13.00 5.25 -1.13
C TYR A 83 -14.15 5.41 -0.15
N VAL A 84 -15.04 4.44 -0.18
CA VAL A 84 -16.08 4.22 0.84
C VAL A 84 -15.96 2.80 1.38
N MET A 85 -16.50 2.57 2.57
CA MET A 85 -16.50 1.26 3.19
C MET A 85 -17.94 0.83 3.45
N VAL A 86 -18.25 -0.43 3.14
CA VAL A 86 -19.59 -0.99 3.32
C VAL A 86 -19.49 -2.31 4.08
N ARG A 87 -20.39 -2.53 5.00
CA ARG A 87 -20.55 -3.82 5.68
C ARG A 87 -22.01 -4.21 5.81
N MET A 88 -22.27 -5.50 5.83
CA MET A 88 -23.57 -6.08 6.16
C MET A 88 -23.38 -7.53 6.55
N SER A 89 -24.09 -8.00 7.58
CA SER A 89 -24.13 -9.43 7.91
C SER A 89 -25.33 -10.09 7.22
N SER A 90 -25.08 -11.09 6.37
CA SER A 90 -26.12 -11.80 5.63
C SER A 90 -25.64 -13.14 5.08
N SER A 91 -26.48 -14.16 5.12
CA SER A 91 -26.26 -15.43 4.41
C SER A 91 -26.64 -15.38 2.92
N LYS A 92 -27.26 -14.29 2.46
CA LYS A 92 -27.64 -14.08 1.07
C LYS A 92 -26.57 -13.32 0.31
N LYS A 93 -26.49 -13.48 -1.00
CA LYS A 93 -25.57 -12.70 -1.83
C LYS A 93 -25.89 -11.22 -1.74
N LEU A 94 -24.85 -10.44 -1.60
CA LEU A 94 -24.89 -9.00 -1.50
C LEU A 94 -24.13 -8.37 -2.65
N LYS A 95 -24.56 -7.17 -3.07
CA LYS A 95 -23.85 -6.37 -4.05
C LYS A 95 -23.81 -4.90 -3.63
N VAL A 96 -22.71 -4.25 -3.95
CA VAL A 96 -22.56 -2.80 -3.84
C VAL A 96 -22.45 -2.22 -5.24
N ARG A 97 -23.29 -1.25 -5.56
CA ARG A 97 -23.23 -0.49 -6.81
C ARG A 97 -22.80 0.94 -6.50
N ILE A 98 -21.79 1.39 -7.20
CA ILE A 98 -21.29 2.76 -7.13
C ILE A 98 -21.48 3.38 -8.51
N THR A 99 -22.20 4.48 -8.58
CA THR A 99 -22.47 5.21 -9.80
C THR A 99 -21.99 6.64 -9.68
N GLY A 100 -21.01 7.00 -10.49
CA GLY A 100 -20.55 8.35 -10.79
C GLY A 100 -20.87 8.68 -12.25
N ASP A 101 -19.85 8.92 -13.09
CA ASP A 101 -20.01 8.94 -14.56
C ASP A 101 -20.18 7.52 -15.09
N ASN A 102 -19.50 6.58 -14.48
CA ASN A 102 -19.58 5.16 -14.76
C ASN A 102 -20.32 4.44 -13.64
N GLN A 103 -20.77 3.22 -13.94
CA GLN A 103 -21.42 2.37 -12.96
C GLN A 103 -20.58 1.12 -12.72
N TYR A 104 -20.18 0.93 -11.47
CA TYR A 104 -19.44 -0.23 -11.00
C TYR A 104 -20.32 -1.06 -10.07
N THR A 105 -20.29 -2.38 -10.22
CA THR A 105 -21.01 -3.29 -9.33
C THR A 105 -20.04 -4.32 -8.78
N TYR A 106 -19.97 -4.41 -7.47
CA TYR A 106 -19.07 -5.26 -6.70
C TYR A 106 -19.86 -6.26 -5.89
N ASP A 107 -19.24 -7.37 -5.54
CA ASP A 107 -19.73 -8.25 -4.49
C ASP A 107 -19.35 -7.67 -3.11
N LEU A 108 -20.21 -7.91 -2.11
CA LEU A 108 -19.99 -7.60 -0.71
C LEU A 108 -20.03 -8.91 0.07
N ASP A 109 -19.06 -9.15 0.92
CA ASP A 109 -19.08 -10.27 1.85
C ASP A 109 -20.17 -10.06 2.90
N GLY A 110 -20.81 -11.14 3.26
CA GLY A 110 -21.89 -11.12 4.25
C GLY A 110 -21.43 -11.42 5.68
N ASP A 111 -20.13 -11.28 5.98
CA ASP A 111 -19.52 -11.61 7.27
C ASP A 111 -19.72 -10.52 8.34
N GLY A 112 -20.11 -9.31 7.93
CA GLY A 112 -20.33 -8.16 8.81
C GLY A 112 -19.11 -7.27 8.96
N GLU A 113 -17.98 -7.63 8.35
CA GLU A 113 -16.79 -6.78 8.30
C GLU A 113 -16.87 -5.76 7.16
N TYR A 114 -16.06 -4.71 7.24
CA TYR A 114 -16.04 -3.68 6.21
C TYR A 114 -15.23 -4.09 5.00
N ASP A 115 -15.88 -4.08 3.83
CA ASP A 115 -15.23 -4.10 2.52
C ASP A 115 -14.99 -2.69 2.00
N VAL A 116 -13.92 -2.50 1.24
CA VAL A 116 -13.47 -1.20 0.71
C VAL A 116 -13.78 -1.11 -0.78
N TYR A 117 -14.39 -0.01 -1.19
CA TYR A 117 -14.79 0.24 -2.57
C TYR A 117 -14.24 1.57 -3.07
N PRO A 118 -13.47 1.58 -4.19
CA PRO A 118 -12.88 2.80 -4.74
C PRO A 118 -13.93 3.66 -5.46
N LEU A 119 -13.75 4.98 -5.37
CA LEU A 119 -14.52 6.00 -6.08
C LEU A 119 -13.74 6.45 -7.32
N GLN A 120 -13.85 5.72 -8.43
CA GLN A 120 -12.91 5.75 -9.55
C GLN A 120 -13.09 6.90 -10.55
N ASP A 121 -14.15 7.68 -10.43
CA ASP A 121 -14.48 8.72 -11.42
C ASP A 121 -14.03 10.14 -10.97
N GLY A 122 -13.13 10.25 -9.98
CA GLY A 122 -12.61 11.53 -9.48
C GLY A 122 -13.58 12.30 -8.58
N SER A 123 -13.38 13.61 -8.44
CA SER A 123 -14.17 14.46 -7.52
C SER A 123 -15.58 14.69 -8.05
N ARG A 124 -16.59 14.11 -7.40
CA ARG A 124 -18.02 14.24 -7.77
C ARG A 124 -18.97 13.70 -6.71
N ASP A 125 -20.25 13.73 -7.03
CA ASP A 125 -21.28 13.00 -6.32
C ASP A 125 -21.36 11.57 -6.83
N TYR A 126 -21.35 10.61 -5.89
CA TYR A 126 -21.52 9.19 -6.15
C TYR A 126 -22.80 8.67 -5.52
N THR A 127 -23.57 7.89 -6.25
CA THR A 127 -24.68 7.13 -5.67
C THR A 127 -24.19 5.74 -5.29
N VAL A 128 -24.17 5.45 -4.00
CA VAL A 128 -23.81 4.15 -3.44
C VAL A 128 -25.07 3.39 -3.05
N VAL A 129 -25.26 2.19 -3.61
CA VAL A 129 -26.44 1.36 -3.35
C VAL A 129 -26.02 -0.03 -2.93
N VAL A 130 -26.56 -0.51 -1.82
CA VAL A 130 -26.41 -1.89 -1.35
C VAL A 130 -27.64 -2.69 -1.71
N TYR A 131 -27.43 -3.85 -2.30
CA TYR A 131 -28.46 -4.78 -2.70
C TYR A 131 -28.30 -6.13 -1.99
N GLN A 132 -29.43 -6.76 -1.67
CA GLN A 132 -29.48 -8.12 -1.16
C GLN A 132 -30.26 -9.00 -2.11
N GLN A 133 -29.77 -10.19 -2.39
CA GLN A 133 -30.45 -11.19 -3.20
C GLN A 133 -31.79 -11.59 -2.55
N VAL A 134 -32.84 -11.60 -3.34
CA VAL A 134 -34.17 -12.09 -2.95
C VAL A 134 -34.35 -13.52 -3.44
N GLN A 135 -34.19 -13.74 -4.76
CA GLN A 135 -34.30 -15.05 -5.39
C GLN A 135 -33.57 -15.05 -6.75
N GLY A 136 -32.84 -16.12 -7.04
CA GLY A 136 -32.13 -16.27 -8.32
C GLY A 136 -31.21 -15.04 -8.58
N ASN A 137 -31.43 -14.33 -9.67
CA ASN A 137 -30.71 -13.10 -10.02
C ASN A 137 -31.45 -11.81 -9.63
N SER A 138 -32.53 -11.93 -8.84
CA SER A 138 -33.29 -10.77 -8.37
C SER A 138 -32.71 -10.25 -7.06
N TYR A 139 -32.51 -8.94 -7.00
CA TYR A 139 -31.97 -8.23 -5.84
C TYR A 139 -32.92 -7.11 -5.43
N SER A 140 -33.06 -6.88 -4.13
CA SER A 140 -33.74 -5.71 -3.59
C SER A 140 -32.73 -4.73 -3.01
N GLN A 141 -33.03 -3.45 -3.14
CA GLN A 141 -32.24 -2.38 -2.54
C GLN A 141 -32.43 -2.38 -1.02
N VAL A 142 -31.34 -2.32 -0.29
CA VAL A 142 -31.31 -2.26 1.17
C VAL A 142 -30.93 -0.85 1.65
N LEU A 143 -29.93 -0.25 1.02
CA LEU A 143 -29.45 1.10 1.31
C LEU A 143 -29.16 1.83 0.00
N SER A 144 -29.45 3.15 -0.03
CA SER A 144 -29.01 4.03 -1.12
C SER A 144 -28.67 5.39 -0.55
N ARG A 145 -27.50 5.93 -0.89
CA ARG A 145 -27.05 7.27 -0.47
C ARG A 145 -26.22 7.92 -1.56
N THR A 146 -26.36 9.23 -1.67
CA THR A 146 -25.43 10.06 -2.43
C THR A 146 -24.30 10.51 -1.50
N VAL A 147 -23.06 10.33 -1.95
CA VAL A 147 -21.83 10.68 -1.26
C VAL A 147 -21.06 11.64 -2.13
N ARG A 148 -20.72 12.82 -1.60
CA ARG A 148 -19.84 13.78 -2.26
C ARG A 148 -18.39 13.41 -1.97
N ALA A 149 -17.57 13.28 -3.02
CA ALA A 149 -16.12 13.15 -2.93
C ALA A 149 -15.44 14.39 -3.52
N GLU A 150 -14.50 14.98 -2.78
CA GLU A 150 -13.65 16.09 -3.20
C GLU A 150 -12.20 15.66 -2.96
N MET A 151 -11.60 15.05 -3.98
CA MET A 151 -10.26 14.45 -3.90
C MET A 151 -9.21 15.48 -4.28
N SER A 152 -8.15 15.57 -3.49
CA SER A 152 -6.95 16.36 -3.83
C SER A 152 -6.03 15.61 -4.79
N ASP A 153 -6.12 14.27 -4.84
CA ASP A 153 -5.39 13.38 -5.75
C ASP A 153 -6.39 12.43 -6.42
N GLU A 154 -6.57 12.57 -7.72
CA GLU A 154 -7.47 11.72 -8.51
C GLU A 154 -6.97 10.27 -8.64
N ASN A 155 -5.70 10.01 -8.34
CA ASN A 155 -5.13 8.66 -8.33
C ASN A 155 -5.35 7.94 -6.99
N ALA A 156 -5.73 8.64 -5.93
CA ALA A 156 -5.91 8.06 -4.59
C ALA A 156 -6.79 6.78 -4.57
N PRO A 157 -7.90 6.68 -5.34
CA PRO A 157 -8.73 5.48 -5.38
C PRO A 157 -7.99 4.21 -5.83
N PHE A 158 -6.92 4.37 -6.63
CA PHE A 158 -6.15 3.27 -7.22
C PHE A 158 -4.91 2.90 -6.40
N LEU A 159 -4.59 3.69 -5.37
CA LEU A 159 -3.39 3.51 -4.54
C LEU A 159 -3.70 2.85 -3.19
N SER A 160 -4.97 2.65 -2.88
CA SER A 160 -5.42 2.04 -1.62
C SER A 160 -5.83 0.59 -1.81
N PRO A 161 -5.64 -0.27 -0.78
CA PRO A 161 -6.25 -1.60 -0.76
C PRO A 161 -7.76 -1.51 -0.96
N ASN A 162 -8.31 -2.49 -1.66
CA ASN A 162 -9.74 -2.57 -1.90
C ASN A 162 -10.22 -4.04 -1.88
N ARG A 163 -11.51 -4.26 -2.04
CA ARG A 163 -12.15 -5.57 -2.03
C ARG A 163 -11.45 -6.64 -2.89
N TYR A 164 -10.90 -6.28 -4.05
CA TYR A 164 -10.28 -7.20 -4.99
C TYR A 164 -8.75 -7.24 -4.92
N SER A 165 -8.14 -6.21 -4.35
CA SER A 165 -6.69 -6.09 -4.21
C SER A 165 -6.39 -5.70 -2.76
N TRP A 166 -6.46 -6.70 -1.88
CA TRP A 166 -6.25 -6.50 -0.46
C TRP A 166 -4.80 -6.72 -0.07
N TYR A 167 -4.21 -5.75 0.60
CA TYR A 167 -2.89 -5.85 1.21
C TYR A 167 -2.80 -4.96 2.45
N THR A 168 -1.89 -5.31 3.34
CA THR A 168 -1.54 -4.55 4.55
C THR A 168 -0.07 -4.17 4.51
N GLN A 169 0.38 -3.33 5.43
CA GLN A 169 1.78 -2.93 5.53
C GLN A 169 2.73 -4.12 5.66
N ASP A 170 2.29 -5.18 6.33
CA ASP A 170 3.09 -6.39 6.59
C ASP A 170 2.98 -7.44 5.47
N SER A 171 2.21 -7.15 4.43
CA SER A 171 2.05 -8.09 3.32
C SER A 171 3.36 -8.27 2.55
N ALA A 172 3.69 -9.52 2.21
CA ALA A 172 4.90 -9.86 1.46
C ALA A 172 5.01 -9.10 0.11
N VAL A 173 3.88 -8.79 -0.53
CA VAL A 173 3.84 -8.01 -1.76
C VAL A 173 4.34 -6.57 -1.56
N VAL A 174 4.08 -5.97 -0.40
CA VAL A 174 4.56 -4.61 -0.07
C VAL A 174 6.06 -4.62 0.14
N GLN A 175 6.59 -5.62 0.85
CA GLN A 175 8.03 -5.79 1.05
C GLN A 175 8.74 -6.03 -0.28
N LEU A 176 8.21 -6.93 -1.12
CA LEU A 176 8.72 -7.19 -2.46
C LEU A 176 8.71 -5.93 -3.35
N GLY A 177 7.62 -5.15 -3.31
CA GLY A 177 7.52 -3.88 -4.03
C GLY A 177 8.59 -2.88 -3.59
N ALA A 178 8.88 -2.79 -2.29
CA ALA A 178 9.94 -1.95 -1.76
C ALA A 178 11.33 -2.41 -2.23
N GLU A 179 11.59 -3.73 -2.31
CA GLU A 179 12.84 -4.30 -2.82
C GLU A 179 13.02 -4.00 -4.32
N ILE A 180 11.99 -4.21 -5.13
CA ILE A 180 12.03 -3.94 -6.59
C ILE A 180 12.26 -2.47 -6.88
N CYS A 181 11.67 -1.58 -6.06
CA CYS A 181 11.75 -0.13 -6.25
C CYS A 181 12.92 0.51 -5.50
N ALA A 182 13.80 -0.26 -4.84
CA ALA A 182 14.91 0.27 -4.06
C ALA A 182 15.85 1.13 -4.90
N GLY A 183 16.10 2.36 -4.45
CA GLY A 183 16.96 3.34 -5.13
C GLY A 183 16.34 4.04 -6.35
N LEU A 184 15.12 3.70 -6.76
CA LEU A 184 14.40 4.38 -7.82
C LEU A 184 13.69 5.63 -7.29
N THR A 185 13.81 6.74 -8.02
CA THR A 185 13.29 8.04 -7.55
C THR A 185 12.02 8.50 -8.27
N SER A 186 11.87 8.13 -9.54
CA SER A 186 10.69 8.50 -10.32
C SER A 186 9.64 7.40 -10.33
N ASP A 187 8.36 7.79 -10.39
CA ASP A 187 7.25 6.83 -10.46
C ASP A 187 7.27 6.02 -11.75
N GLN A 188 7.77 6.61 -12.85
CA GLN A 188 7.93 5.89 -14.12
C GLN A 188 8.95 4.76 -14.00
N GLU A 189 10.10 4.99 -13.33
CA GLU A 189 11.10 3.93 -13.10
C GLU A 189 10.54 2.82 -12.23
N LYS A 190 9.79 3.17 -11.17
CA LYS A 190 9.15 2.19 -10.28
C LYS A 190 8.12 1.33 -11.04
N VAL A 191 7.24 1.95 -11.82
CA VAL A 191 6.26 1.24 -12.66
C VAL A 191 6.97 0.32 -13.65
N GLN A 192 8.03 0.79 -14.32
CA GLN A 192 8.79 -0.02 -15.26
C GLN A 192 9.48 -1.20 -14.57
N ALA A 193 10.04 -1.01 -13.38
CA ALA A 193 10.70 -2.07 -12.62
C ALA A 193 9.68 -3.15 -12.20
N VAL A 194 8.52 -2.75 -11.68
CA VAL A 194 7.43 -3.67 -11.30
C VAL A 194 6.90 -4.41 -12.54
N TYR A 195 6.68 -3.73 -13.66
CA TYR A 195 6.27 -4.34 -14.91
C TYR A 195 7.27 -5.41 -15.37
N ASN A 196 8.56 -5.08 -15.39
CA ASN A 196 9.62 -6.01 -15.78
C ASN A 196 9.67 -7.22 -14.85
N TYR A 197 9.50 -7.01 -13.54
CA TYR A 197 9.44 -8.09 -12.57
C TYR A 197 8.28 -9.04 -12.86
N ILE A 198 7.06 -8.51 -13.04
CA ILE A 198 5.87 -9.30 -13.32
C ILE A 198 6.03 -10.11 -14.61
N THR A 199 6.44 -9.47 -15.70
CA THR A 199 6.56 -10.12 -17.01
C THR A 199 7.67 -11.17 -17.07
N SER A 200 8.69 -11.06 -16.21
CA SER A 200 9.81 -12.01 -16.16
C SER A 200 9.60 -13.17 -15.19
N ASN A 201 8.75 -13.00 -14.17
CA ASN A 201 8.61 -13.96 -13.07
C ASN A 201 7.21 -14.58 -12.96
N MET A 202 6.20 -14.05 -13.66
CA MET A 202 4.83 -14.58 -13.62
C MET A 202 4.47 -15.27 -14.92
N ILE A 203 3.86 -16.45 -14.80
CA ILE A 203 3.30 -17.21 -15.92
C ILE A 203 1.80 -17.30 -15.69
N TYR A 204 1.02 -17.07 -16.75
CA TYR A 204 -0.43 -17.20 -16.67
C TYR A 204 -0.82 -18.66 -16.46
N ASP A 205 -1.55 -18.95 -15.41
CA ASP A 205 -2.05 -20.30 -15.11
C ASP A 205 -3.36 -20.56 -15.87
N TYR A 206 -3.22 -21.12 -17.07
CA TYR A 206 -4.36 -21.49 -17.91
C TYR A 206 -5.25 -22.55 -17.27
N MET A 207 -4.67 -23.48 -16.47
CA MET A 207 -5.44 -24.55 -15.84
C MET A 207 -6.32 -23.98 -14.72
N ALA A 208 -5.76 -23.14 -13.84
CA ALA A 208 -6.53 -22.46 -12.80
C ALA A 208 -7.63 -21.58 -13.43
N ALA A 209 -7.32 -20.83 -14.50
CA ALA A 209 -8.32 -20.02 -15.19
C ALA A 209 -9.48 -20.84 -15.77
N MET A 210 -9.20 -22.03 -16.35
CA MET A 210 -10.25 -22.92 -16.84
C MET A 210 -11.10 -23.52 -15.70
N MET A 211 -10.48 -23.86 -14.58
CA MET A 211 -11.21 -24.38 -13.42
C MET A 211 -12.16 -23.33 -12.84
N VAL A 212 -11.70 -22.09 -12.70
CA VAL A 212 -12.53 -20.95 -12.25
C VAL A 212 -13.67 -20.69 -13.23
N ALA A 213 -13.41 -20.71 -14.56
CA ALA A 213 -14.45 -20.56 -15.57
C ALA A 213 -15.49 -21.70 -15.54
N ALA A 214 -15.10 -22.90 -15.10
CA ALA A 214 -15.99 -24.04 -14.89
C ALA A 214 -16.72 -24.00 -13.53
N GLY A 215 -16.53 -22.94 -12.72
CA GLY A 215 -17.15 -22.80 -11.40
C GLY A 215 -16.52 -23.68 -10.31
N GLN A 216 -15.32 -24.16 -10.55
CA GLN A 216 -14.53 -24.91 -9.56
C GLN A 216 -13.56 -23.91 -8.88
N GLN A 217 -13.71 -23.71 -7.58
CA GLN A 217 -12.81 -22.91 -6.74
C GLN A 217 -12.04 -23.82 -5.80
#